data_e4564e8af6ee90a7582c2ab8dc07fa9e
#
_entry.id   e4564e8af6ee90a7582c2ab8dc07fa9e
#
_cell.length_a   1.000
_cell.length_b   1.000
_cell.length_c   1.000
_cell.angle_alpha   90.00
_cell.angle_beta   90.00
_cell.angle_gamma   90.00
#
_symmetry.space_group_name_H-M   'P 1'
#
loop_
_entity.id
_entity.type
_entity.pdbx_description
1 polymer ?
#
loop_
_entity_poly.entity_id
_entity_poly.type
_entity_poly.pdbx_seq_one_letter_code
_entity_poly.pdbx_strand_id
1 'polypeptide(L)'
;MIIDVQHASWRRDQTMIINDISWQVQSGEHWCLLGLNGSGKTTLLNMINGYIWPTTGSINVLGEQFGSVDLREHRKKIGWVSTSMQQRLHGHEKAEKIVLSGKFASIGIYDQIEEQDHAQALSIMKQLDAERLVGRTYDTLSQGERQRILIARALMASPELLILDEPCTGLDIFSRDQLLHRVQSIATQEHAPTLLYVTHHIEEIMPCFNKTLLIRDGAVFGAGDTEAMVESNQLSSFFDTAVEVRSEPGQRYSIRLV
;
A
#
# COMPACT_ATOMS: atom_id res chain seq x y z
N MET A 1 -4.28 -12.19 12.88
CA MET A 1 -4.38 -10.70 12.88
C MET A 1 -3.16 -10.15 12.17
N ILE A 2 -3.36 -9.33 11.13
CA ILE A 2 -2.26 -8.72 10.36
C ILE A 2 -1.90 -7.35 10.93
N ILE A 3 -2.91 -6.52 11.21
CA ILE A 3 -2.72 -5.21 11.85
C ILE A 3 -3.68 -5.13 13.02
N ASP A 4 -3.20 -4.67 14.18
CA ASP A 4 -4.00 -4.36 15.36
C ASP A 4 -3.51 -3.03 15.94
N VAL A 5 -4.30 -1.98 15.74
CA VAL A 5 -4.07 -0.63 16.24
C VAL A 5 -5.08 -0.38 17.36
N GLN A 6 -4.60 -0.05 18.56
CA GLN A 6 -5.46 0.18 19.73
C GLN A 6 -5.18 1.55 20.32
N HIS A 7 -6.17 2.45 20.21
CA HIS A 7 -6.16 3.79 20.78
C HIS A 7 -4.88 4.59 20.45
N ALA A 8 -4.34 4.38 19.21
CA ALA A 8 -3.10 5.00 18.82
C ALA A 8 -3.27 6.49 18.54
N SER A 9 -2.43 7.29 19.17
CA SER A 9 -2.33 8.72 18.89
C SER A 9 -0.87 9.11 18.65
N TRP A 10 -0.66 10.12 17.82
CA TRP A 10 0.66 10.64 17.55
C TRP A 10 0.67 12.14 17.39
N ARG A 11 1.63 12.78 18.08
CA ARG A 11 1.86 14.23 18.03
C ARG A 11 3.20 14.52 17.37
N ARG A 12 3.19 15.54 16.54
CA ARG A 12 4.42 16.16 16.07
C ARG A 12 4.48 17.57 16.68
N ASP A 13 5.47 17.78 17.54
CA ASP A 13 5.55 19.00 18.35
C ASP A 13 4.26 19.18 19.18
N GLN A 14 3.50 20.26 18.95
CA GLN A 14 2.23 20.49 19.63
C GLN A 14 0.99 20.10 18.80
N THR A 15 1.18 19.60 17.57
CA THR A 15 0.08 19.27 16.67
C THR A 15 -0.25 17.78 16.72
N MET A 16 -1.51 17.45 17.00
CA MET A 16 -2.03 16.09 16.91
C MET A 16 -2.22 15.73 15.42
N ILE A 17 -1.53 14.69 14.95
CA ILE A 17 -1.60 14.21 13.56
C ILE A 17 -2.45 12.95 13.47
N ILE A 18 -2.34 12.07 14.46
CA ILE A 18 -3.18 10.88 14.64
C ILE A 18 -3.85 10.99 15.99
N ASN A 19 -5.15 10.80 16.02
CA ASN A 19 -5.98 11.01 17.20
C ASN A 19 -6.87 9.78 17.46
N ASP A 20 -6.50 8.98 18.45
CA ASP A 20 -7.26 7.85 18.98
C ASP A 20 -7.75 6.86 17.92
N ILE A 21 -6.85 6.42 17.02
CA ILE A 21 -7.17 5.41 16.02
C ILE A 21 -7.21 4.03 16.66
N SER A 22 -8.34 3.32 16.47
CA SER A 22 -8.47 1.89 16.73
C SER A 22 -8.92 1.21 15.43
N TRP A 23 -8.14 0.23 14.96
CA TRP A 23 -8.40 -0.45 13.69
C TRP A 23 -7.73 -1.81 13.65
N GLN A 24 -8.43 -2.80 13.08
CA GLN A 24 -7.96 -4.19 12.97
C GLN A 24 -8.11 -4.72 11.55
N VAL A 25 -7.10 -5.47 11.11
CA VAL A 25 -7.07 -6.18 9.81
C VAL A 25 -6.80 -7.65 10.06
N GLN A 26 -7.70 -8.51 9.57
CA GLN A 26 -7.50 -9.95 9.65
C GLN A 26 -6.72 -10.47 8.43
N SER A 27 -6.16 -11.67 8.55
CA SER A 27 -5.54 -12.35 7.41
C SER A 27 -6.58 -12.60 6.31
N GLY A 28 -6.22 -12.32 5.06
CA GLY A 28 -7.09 -12.49 3.91
C GLY A 28 -8.10 -11.36 3.68
N GLU A 29 -8.16 -10.35 4.56
CA GLU A 29 -8.90 -9.13 4.28
C GLU A 29 -8.04 -8.16 3.47
N HIS A 30 -8.54 -7.69 2.34
CA HIS A 30 -7.90 -6.62 1.59
C HIS A 30 -8.60 -5.31 1.87
N TRP A 31 -7.83 -4.32 2.31
CA TRP A 31 -8.35 -3.03 2.75
C TRP A 31 -7.96 -1.88 1.82
N CYS A 32 -8.92 -1.00 1.56
CA CYS A 32 -8.64 0.34 1.05
C CYS A 32 -8.60 1.34 2.23
N LEU A 33 -7.55 2.15 2.30
CA LEU A 33 -7.45 3.28 3.22
C LEU A 33 -7.68 4.56 2.43
N LEU A 34 -8.84 5.17 2.61
CA LEU A 34 -9.27 6.36 1.90
C LEU A 34 -9.20 7.59 2.82
N GLY A 35 -8.67 8.69 2.30
CA GLY A 35 -8.61 9.96 3.02
C GLY A 35 -8.03 11.07 2.17
N LEU A 36 -8.44 12.29 2.43
CA LEU A 36 -7.90 13.46 1.75
C LEU A 36 -6.41 13.67 2.10
N ASN A 37 -5.73 14.52 1.34
CA ASN A 37 -4.36 14.92 1.64
C ASN A 37 -4.31 15.59 3.02
N GLY A 38 -3.32 15.22 3.83
CA GLY A 38 -3.18 15.73 5.20
C GLY A 38 -4.03 15.00 6.25
N SER A 39 -4.87 14.00 5.89
CA SER A 39 -5.72 13.29 6.85
C SER A 39 -4.98 12.36 7.83
N GLY A 40 -3.65 12.17 7.68
CA GLY A 40 -2.85 11.32 8.56
C GLY A 40 -2.47 9.95 7.98
N LYS A 41 -2.87 9.59 6.75
CA LYS A 41 -2.60 8.28 6.12
C LYS A 41 -1.11 7.89 6.19
N THR A 42 -0.24 8.74 5.66
CA THR A 42 1.21 8.47 5.63
C THR A 42 1.79 8.34 7.04
N THR A 43 1.27 9.07 8.02
CA THR A 43 1.69 8.95 9.42
C THR A 43 1.29 7.59 9.98
N LEU A 44 0.05 7.16 9.77
CA LEU A 44 -0.41 5.82 10.18
C LEU A 44 0.41 4.72 9.51
N LEU A 45 0.72 4.84 8.20
CA LEU A 45 1.59 3.87 7.50
C LEU A 45 3.00 3.83 8.08
N ASN A 46 3.59 4.97 8.41
CA ASN A 46 4.90 5.00 9.07
C ASN A 46 4.87 4.32 10.44
N MET A 47 3.76 4.42 11.17
CA MET A 47 3.59 3.70 12.44
C MET A 47 3.45 2.18 12.20
N ILE A 48 2.65 1.75 11.22
CA ILE A 48 2.48 0.32 10.84
C ILE A 48 3.81 -0.29 10.38
N ASN A 49 4.68 0.50 9.73
CA ASN A 49 6.00 0.04 9.29
C ASN A 49 7.10 0.21 10.37
N GLY A 50 6.77 0.69 11.58
CA GLY A 50 7.70 0.87 12.69
C GLY A 50 8.77 1.95 12.43
N TYR A 51 8.47 2.97 11.61
CA TYR A 51 9.36 4.13 11.43
C TYR A 51 9.11 5.22 12.47
N ILE A 52 7.90 5.29 13.00
CA ILE A 52 7.53 6.16 14.10
C ILE A 52 6.68 5.39 15.12
N TRP A 53 6.70 5.82 16.36
CA TRP A 53 6.01 5.17 17.47
C TRP A 53 4.80 6.01 17.90
N PRO A 54 3.67 5.39 18.28
CA PRO A 54 2.57 6.15 18.82
C PRO A 54 2.98 6.86 20.10
N THR A 55 2.43 8.05 20.34
CA THR A 55 2.59 8.78 21.62
C THR A 55 1.79 8.08 22.73
N THR A 56 0.62 7.57 22.40
CA THR A 56 -0.26 6.75 23.26
C THR A 56 -0.88 5.62 22.45
N GLY A 57 -1.35 4.58 23.14
CA GLY A 57 -1.91 3.38 22.53
C GLY A 57 -0.84 2.38 22.10
N SER A 58 -1.23 1.39 21.31
CA SER A 58 -0.35 0.32 20.85
C SER A 58 -0.61 -0.06 19.39
N ILE A 59 0.42 -0.59 18.74
CA ILE A 59 0.34 -1.12 17.38
C ILE A 59 1.06 -2.47 17.35
N ASN A 60 0.32 -3.49 16.92
CA ASN A 60 0.85 -4.81 16.62
C ASN A 60 0.68 -5.06 15.13
N VAL A 61 1.72 -5.54 14.47
CA VAL A 61 1.70 -5.92 13.06
C VAL A 61 2.26 -7.32 12.92
N LEU A 62 1.56 -8.19 12.22
CA LEU A 62 1.94 -9.61 12.03
C LEU A 62 2.18 -10.34 13.37
N GLY A 63 1.39 -10.01 14.41
CA GLY A 63 1.51 -10.58 15.76
C GLY A 63 2.65 -10.02 16.59
N GLU A 64 3.44 -9.09 16.08
CA GLU A 64 4.60 -8.51 16.76
C GLU A 64 4.28 -7.10 17.27
N GLN A 65 4.53 -6.85 18.53
CA GLN A 65 4.44 -5.52 19.13
C GLN A 65 5.75 -4.75 18.92
N PHE A 66 5.66 -3.55 18.39
CA PHE A 66 6.85 -2.71 18.24
C PHE A 66 7.46 -2.37 19.58
N GLY A 67 8.79 -2.49 19.67
CA GLY A 67 9.57 -2.36 20.92
C GLY A 67 10.19 -3.67 21.41
N SER A 68 9.65 -4.81 21.00
CA SER A 68 10.14 -6.13 21.37
C SER A 68 10.65 -6.97 20.19
N VAL A 69 10.66 -6.43 18.97
CA VAL A 69 10.97 -7.13 17.72
C VAL A 69 12.14 -6.49 16.99
N ASP A 70 12.94 -7.31 16.28
CA ASP A 70 13.90 -6.80 15.30
C ASP A 70 13.15 -6.24 14.09
N LEU A 71 13.09 -4.92 14.02
CA LEU A 71 12.38 -4.21 12.95
C LEU A 71 12.95 -4.48 11.55
N ARG A 72 14.23 -4.86 11.44
CA ARG A 72 14.84 -5.18 10.15
C ARG A 72 14.26 -6.49 9.60
N GLU A 73 14.20 -7.53 10.42
CA GLU A 73 13.60 -8.81 10.04
C GLU A 73 12.08 -8.68 9.87
N HIS A 74 11.44 -7.93 10.75
CA HIS A 74 10.00 -7.69 10.65
C HIS A 74 9.59 -7.01 9.32
N ARG A 75 10.37 -6.00 8.88
CA ARG A 75 10.10 -5.28 7.62
C ARG A 75 10.28 -6.14 6.36
N LYS A 76 10.98 -7.27 6.42
CA LYS A 76 11.02 -8.22 5.31
C LYS A 76 9.66 -8.86 5.05
N LYS A 77 8.82 -8.99 6.10
CA LYS A 77 7.46 -9.52 6.00
C LYS A 77 6.45 -8.47 5.50
N ILE A 78 6.86 -7.21 5.35
CA ILE A 78 6.02 -6.09 4.91
C ILE A 78 6.57 -5.54 3.60
N GLY A 79 5.87 -5.76 2.50
CA GLY A 79 6.14 -5.08 1.25
C GLY A 79 5.55 -3.67 1.29
N TRP A 80 6.38 -2.63 1.12
CA TRP A 80 5.88 -1.26 1.10
C TRP A 80 6.32 -0.53 -0.16
N VAL A 81 5.34 -0.06 -0.93
CA VAL A 81 5.51 0.76 -2.12
C VAL A 81 5.03 2.17 -1.80
N SER A 82 5.93 3.15 -1.88
CA SER A 82 5.64 4.56 -1.64
C SER A 82 6.53 5.47 -2.48
N THR A 83 6.09 6.70 -2.70
CA THR A 83 6.89 7.72 -3.38
C THR A 83 8.23 7.98 -2.66
N SER A 84 8.24 7.95 -1.33
CA SER A 84 9.46 8.13 -0.55
C SER A 84 10.47 7.00 -0.77
N MET A 85 10.00 5.76 -0.94
CA MET A 85 10.84 4.62 -1.30
C MET A 85 11.42 4.79 -2.71
N GLN A 86 10.59 5.22 -3.67
CA GLN A 86 11.01 5.47 -5.04
C GLN A 86 12.17 6.46 -5.13
N GLN A 87 12.12 7.56 -4.37
CA GLN A 87 13.15 8.60 -4.36
C GLN A 87 14.50 8.14 -3.78
N ARG A 88 14.50 7.06 -3.00
CA ARG A 88 15.71 6.52 -2.34
C ARG A 88 16.45 5.49 -3.21
N LEU A 89 15.81 4.96 -4.25
CA LEU A 89 16.42 3.96 -5.12
C LEU A 89 17.52 4.57 -6.01
N HIS A 90 18.52 3.75 -6.30
CA HIS A 90 19.59 4.12 -7.22
C HIS A 90 19.12 4.05 -8.68
N GLY A 91 18.81 5.19 -9.27
CA GLY A 91 18.21 5.27 -10.60
C GLY A 91 19.06 4.69 -11.74
N HIS A 92 20.38 4.61 -11.57
CA HIS A 92 21.30 4.00 -12.52
C HIS A 92 21.32 2.45 -12.50
N GLU A 93 20.67 1.85 -11.50
CA GLU A 93 20.59 0.39 -11.41
C GLU A 93 19.61 -0.19 -12.43
N LYS A 94 19.83 -1.44 -12.80
CA LYS A 94 18.94 -2.17 -13.69
C LYS A 94 17.67 -2.62 -12.97
N ALA A 95 16.55 -2.65 -13.70
CA ALA A 95 15.23 -2.99 -13.18
C ALA A 95 15.23 -4.30 -12.37
N GLU A 96 15.82 -5.37 -12.90
CA GLU A 96 15.91 -6.66 -12.23
C GLU A 96 16.74 -6.62 -10.94
N LYS A 97 17.78 -5.77 -10.88
CA LYS A 97 18.58 -5.59 -9.66
C LYS A 97 17.78 -4.88 -8.57
N ILE A 98 16.95 -3.89 -8.94
CA ILE A 98 16.04 -3.24 -8.01
C ILE A 98 15.05 -4.25 -7.44
N VAL A 99 14.46 -5.11 -8.27
CA VAL A 99 13.56 -6.18 -7.82
C VAL A 99 14.28 -7.11 -6.84
N LEU A 100 15.46 -7.62 -7.19
CA LEU A 100 16.27 -8.49 -6.34
C LEU A 100 16.59 -7.89 -4.98
N SER A 101 16.85 -6.56 -4.90
CA SER A 101 17.12 -5.87 -3.63
C SER A 101 15.95 -5.96 -2.64
N GLY A 102 14.74 -6.25 -3.13
CA GLY A 102 13.54 -6.43 -2.33
C GLY A 102 13.64 -7.63 -1.37
N LYS A 103 14.34 -8.70 -1.75
CA LYS A 103 14.57 -9.88 -0.88
C LYS A 103 15.12 -9.52 0.49
N PHE A 104 15.94 -8.48 0.57
CA PHE A 104 16.61 -8.04 1.81
C PHE A 104 15.95 -6.84 2.47
N ALA A 105 14.82 -6.36 1.94
CA ALA A 105 14.17 -5.10 2.35
C ALA A 105 15.16 -3.91 2.41
N SER A 106 16.22 -3.93 1.59
CA SER A 106 17.32 -2.95 1.57
C SER A 106 17.36 -2.16 0.25
N ILE A 107 18.06 -1.02 0.26
CA ILE A 107 18.38 -0.27 -0.96
C ILE A 107 19.74 -0.79 -1.44
N GLY A 108 19.74 -1.53 -2.55
CA GLY A 108 20.92 -2.25 -3.05
C GLY A 108 20.99 -3.69 -2.55
N ILE A 109 21.93 -4.44 -3.12
CA ILE A 109 22.16 -5.85 -2.84
C ILE A 109 23.46 -5.96 -2.04
N TYR A 110 23.37 -6.44 -0.81
CA TYR A 110 24.50 -6.57 0.12
C TYR A 110 24.83 -8.01 0.47
N ASP A 111 23.94 -8.94 0.18
CA ASP A 111 24.08 -10.36 0.43
C ASP A 111 24.16 -11.15 -0.88
N GLN A 112 24.50 -12.43 -0.82
CA GLN A 112 24.60 -13.27 -2.01
C GLN A 112 23.21 -13.51 -2.61
N ILE A 113 23.13 -13.37 -3.92
CA ILE A 113 21.96 -13.72 -4.74
C ILE A 113 22.18 -15.10 -5.32
N GLU A 114 21.21 -15.96 -5.13
CA GLU A 114 21.21 -17.32 -5.67
C GLU A 114 20.46 -17.36 -7.03
N GLU A 115 20.69 -18.44 -7.82
CA GLU A 115 20.02 -18.60 -9.11
C GLU A 115 18.49 -18.64 -8.97
N GLN A 116 17.99 -19.23 -7.90
CA GLN A 116 16.56 -19.25 -7.57
C GLN A 116 15.97 -17.85 -7.36
N ASP A 117 16.74 -16.90 -6.83
CA ASP A 117 16.29 -15.52 -6.64
C ASP A 117 16.11 -14.80 -7.97
N HIS A 118 17.00 -15.05 -8.94
CA HIS A 118 16.86 -14.53 -10.27
C HIS A 118 15.60 -15.09 -10.96
N ALA A 119 15.36 -16.42 -10.84
CA ALA A 119 14.15 -17.04 -11.38
C ALA A 119 12.87 -16.47 -10.74
N GLN A 120 12.86 -16.27 -9.42
CA GLN A 120 11.76 -15.65 -8.69
C GLN A 120 11.52 -14.21 -9.17
N ALA A 121 12.57 -13.40 -9.28
CA ALA A 121 12.47 -12.00 -9.73
C ALA A 121 11.86 -11.92 -11.14
N LEU A 122 12.30 -12.76 -12.07
CA LEU A 122 11.75 -12.82 -13.43
C LEU A 122 10.29 -13.27 -13.44
N SER A 123 9.92 -14.25 -12.60
CA SER A 123 8.53 -14.69 -12.44
C SER A 123 7.62 -13.57 -11.94
N ILE A 124 8.04 -12.83 -10.91
CA ILE A 124 7.30 -11.67 -10.38
C ILE A 124 7.20 -10.56 -11.43
N MET A 125 8.31 -10.26 -12.13
CA MET A 125 8.30 -9.26 -13.21
C MET A 125 7.32 -9.64 -14.31
N LYS A 126 7.22 -10.92 -14.67
CA LYS A 126 6.25 -11.42 -15.65
C LYS A 126 4.81 -11.25 -15.18
N GLN A 127 4.50 -11.53 -13.91
CA GLN A 127 3.16 -11.30 -13.34
C GLN A 127 2.71 -9.84 -13.44
N LEU A 128 3.66 -8.92 -13.48
CA LEU A 128 3.44 -7.47 -13.54
C LEU A 128 3.65 -6.88 -14.96
N ASP A 129 3.74 -7.70 -16.01
CA ASP A 129 4.08 -7.29 -17.38
C ASP A 129 5.34 -6.41 -17.44
N ALA A 130 6.33 -6.75 -16.67
CA ALA A 130 7.59 -6.02 -16.56
C ALA A 130 8.80 -6.81 -17.09
N GLU A 131 8.62 -8.00 -17.68
CA GLU A 131 9.72 -8.82 -18.19
C GLU A 131 10.54 -8.11 -19.27
N ARG A 132 9.90 -7.30 -20.10
CA ARG A 132 10.57 -6.47 -21.13
C ARG A 132 11.46 -5.36 -20.56
N LEU A 133 11.40 -5.12 -19.25
CA LEU A 133 12.18 -4.11 -18.55
C LEU A 133 13.52 -4.67 -18.05
N VAL A 134 13.74 -5.98 -18.13
CA VAL A 134 15.02 -6.63 -17.80
C VAL A 134 16.14 -6.01 -18.61
N GLY A 135 17.23 -5.66 -17.95
CA GLY A 135 18.39 -4.99 -18.56
C GLY A 135 18.24 -3.48 -18.76
N ARG A 136 17.04 -2.91 -18.60
CA ARG A 136 16.83 -1.45 -18.69
C ARG A 136 17.21 -0.76 -17.37
N THR A 137 17.76 0.41 -17.49
CA THR A 137 18.12 1.27 -16.35
C THR A 137 16.86 1.94 -15.80
N TYR A 138 16.68 1.93 -14.48
CA TYR A 138 15.46 2.40 -13.82
C TYR A 138 15.08 3.85 -14.17
N ASP A 139 16.06 4.76 -14.28
CA ASP A 139 15.81 6.16 -14.66
C ASP A 139 15.25 6.32 -16.07
N THR A 140 15.42 5.32 -16.95
CA THR A 140 14.89 5.35 -18.31
C THR A 140 13.45 4.82 -18.40
N LEU A 141 12.89 4.34 -17.29
CA LEU A 141 11.55 3.80 -17.23
C LEU A 141 10.50 4.91 -17.11
N SER A 142 9.35 4.71 -17.75
CA SER A 142 8.17 5.55 -17.52
C SER A 142 7.67 5.40 -16.07
N GLN A 143 6.83 6.31 -15.60
CA GLN A 143 6.28 6.26 -14.25
C GLN A 143 5.51 4.94 -13.99
N GLY A 144 4.70 4.48 -14.94
CA GLY A 144 3.99 3.20 -14.82
C GLY A 144 4.92 1.98 -14.81
N GLU A 145 5.99 2.01 -15.61
CA GLU A 145 7.01 0.98 -15.58
C GLU A 145 7.76 0.96 -14.24
N ARG A 146 8.10 2.13 -13.68
CA ARG A 146 8.71 2.27 -12.35
C ARG A 146 7.82 1.70 -11.26
N GLN A 147 6.52 1.99 -11.27
CA GLN A 147 5.57 1.46 -10.29
C GLN A 147 5.50 -0.07 -10.33
N ARG A 148 5.48 -0.68 -11.52
CA ARG A 148 5.52 -2.14 -11.65
C ARG A 148 6.80 -2.74 -11.06
N ILE A 149 7.96 -2.11 -11.28
CA ILE A 149 9.23 -2.55 -10.67
C ILE A 149 9.21 -2.39 -9.15
N LEU A 150 8.61 -1.32 -8.60
CA LEU A 150 8.48 -1.13 -7.15
C LEU A 150 7.59 -2.19 -6.50
N ILE A 151 6.47 -2.54 -7.16
CA ILE A 151 5.59 -3.61 -6.68
C ILE A 151 6.31 -4.97 -6.79
N ALA A 152 7.00 -5.24 -7.89
CA ALA A 152 7.82 -6.45 -8.05
C ALA A 152 8.87 -6.56 -6.93
N ARG A 153 9.54 -5.46 -6.64
CA ARG A 153 10.50 -5.38 -5.54
C ARG A 153 9.85 -5.68 -4.19
N ALA A 154 8.68 -5.12 -3.91
CA ALA A 154 7.97 -5.34 -2.67
C ALA A 154 7.52 -6.80 -2.49
N LEU A 155 7.20 -7.50 -3.59
CA LEU A 155 6.81 -8.91 -3.60
C LEU A 155 8.00 -9.88 -3.48
N MET A 156 9.23 -9.41 -3.74
CA MET A 156 10.42 -10.28 -3.78
C MET A 156 10.74 -10.97 -2.47
N ALA A 157 10.38 -10.35 -1.33
CA ALA A 157 10.53 -10.95 -0.01
C ALA A 157 9.37 -11.89 0.38
N SER A 158 8.41 -12.14 -0.51
CA SER A 158 7.17 -12.90 -0.23
C SER A 158 6.45 -12.37 1.04
N PRO A 159 6.07 -11.09 1.06
CA PRO A 159 5.54 -10.45 2.26
C PRO A 159 4.18 -11.03 2.66
N GLU A 160 3.87 -10.96 3.96
CA GLU A 160 2.55 -11.29 4.51
C GLU A 160 1.58 -10.09 4.40
N LEU A 161 2.11 -8.86 4.38
CA LEU A 161 1.38 -7.61 4.21
C LEU A 161 2.00 -6.80 3.07
N LEU A 162 1.21 -6.41 2.07
CA LEU A 162 1.63 -5.53 0.98
C LEU A 162 0.90 -4.18 1.08
N ILE A 163 1.65 -3.11 1.33
CA ILE A 163 1.15 -1.74 1.42
C ILE A 163 1.47 -1.00 0.12
N LEU A 164 0.44 -0.50 -0.54
CA LEU A 164 0.54 0.31 -1.75
C LEU A 164 0.07 1.73 -1.44
N ASP A 165 1.03 2.64 -1.21
CA ASP A 165 0.78 4.02 -0.81
C ASP A 165 0.71 4.94 -2.03
N GLU A 166 -0.51 5.29 -2.44
CA GLU A 166 -0.84 6.10 -3.61
C GLU A 166 -0.12 5.64 -4.90
N PRO A 167 -0.19 4.35 -5.27
CA PRO A 167 0.64 3.78 -6.33
C PRO A 167 0.30 4.30 -7.72
N CYS A 168 -0.88 4.91 -7.90
CA CYS A 168 -1.33 5.45 -9.18
C CYS A 168 -0.99 6.93 -9.37
N THR A 169 -0.36 7.58 -8.40
CA THR A 169 -0.03 9.01 -8.49
C THR A 169 0.90 9.30 -9.68
N GLY A 170 0.49 10.26 -10.52
CA GLY A 170 1.24 10.66 -11.71
C GLY A 170 1.14 9.71 -12.90
N LEU A 171 0.27 8.70 -12.86
CA LEU A 171 0.01 7.82 -13.99
C LEU A 171 -1.08 8.41 -14.90
N ASP A 172 -0.90 8.21 -16.22
CA ASP A 172 -1.97 8.40 -17.18
C ASP A 172 -3.09 7.36 -17.01
N ILE A 173 -4.24 7.58 -17.66
CA ILE A 173 -5.42 6.74 -17.53
C ILE A 173 -5.13 5.26 -17.85
N PHE A 174 -4.37 4.99 -18.91
CA PHE A 174 -4.08 3.61 -19.34
C PHE A 174 -3.11 2.92 -18.39
N SER A 175 -2.04 3.60 -18.00
CA SER A 175 -1.05 3.09 -17.03
C SER A 175 -1.70 2.82 -15.68
N ARG A 176 -2.61 3.69 -15.22
CA ARG A 176 -3.38 3.51 -13.99
C ARG A 176 -4.27 2.28 -14.07
N ASP A 177 -5.03 2.14 -15.14
CA ASP A 177 -5.93 1.01 -15.36
C ASP A 177 -5.17 -0.33 -15.36
N GLN A 178 -4.09 -0.40 -16.11
CA GLN A 178 -3.21 -1.58 -16.13
C GLN A 178 -2.66 -1.92 -14.75
N LEU A 179 -2.19 -0.92 -13.98
CA LEU A 179 -1.66 -1.14 -12.65
C LEU A 179 -2.72 -1.68 -11.70
N LEU A 180 -3.92 -1.11 -11.70
CA LEU A 180 -5.04 -1.55 -10.87
C LEU A 180 -5.43 -3.00 -11.18
N HIS A 181 -5.49 -3.40 -12.46
CA HIS A 181 -5.72 -4.79 -12.84
C HIS A 181 -4.63 -5.74 -12.34
N ARG A 182 -3.36 -5.31 -12.31
CA ARG A 182 -2.27 -6.13 -11.71
C ARG A 182 -2.42 -6.26 -10.21
N VAL A 183 -2.79 -5.18 -9.50
CA VAL A 183 -3.09 -5.22 -8.07
C VAL A 183 -4.24 -6.19 -7.78
N GLN A 184 -5.33 -6.12 -8.56
CA GLN A 184 -6.44 -7.09 -8.47
C GLN A 184 -5.96 -8.54 -8.68
N SER A 185 -5.11 -8.77 -9.69
CA SER A 185 -4.56 -10.10 -9.97
C SER A 185 -3.67 -10.63 -8.83
N ILE A 186 -2.90 -9.77 -8.17
CA ILE A 186 -2.12 -10.16 -6.99
C ILE A 186 -3.06 -10.58 -5.86
N ALA A 187 -4.09 -9.79 -5.58
CA ALA A 187 -5.03 -10.03 -4.48
C ALA A 187 -5.80 -11.35 -4.59
N THR A 188 -5.99 -11.85 -5.82
CA THR A 188 -6.78 -13.06 -6.08
C THR A 188 -5.95 -14.35 -6.18
N GLN A 189 -4.64 -14.30 -5.91
CA GLN A 189 -3.78 -15.48 -5.88
C GLN A 189 -4.03 -16.32 -4.62
N GLU A 190 -3.81 -17.63 -4.69
CA GLU A 190 -4.03 -18.57 -3.59
C GLU A 190 -3.24 -18.21 -2.31
N HIS A 191 -2.04 -17.66 -2.48
CA HIS A 191 -1.17 -17.23 -1.37
C HIS A 191 -0.89 -15.72 -1.42
N ALA A 192 -1.92 -14.94 -1.75
CA ALA A 192 -1.80 -13.49 -1.79
C ALA A 192 -1.42 -12.92 -0.41
N PRO A 193 -0.53 -11.92 -0.35
CA PRO A 193 -0.38 -11.14 0.86
C PRO A 193 -1.69 -10.42 1.19
N THR A 194 -1.91 -10.07 2.45
CA THR A 194 -2.95 -9.07 2.78
C THR A 194 -2.58 -7.75 2.14
N LEU A 195 -3.49 -7.14 1.36
CA LEU A 195 -3.25 -5.86 0.69
C LEU A 195 -3.85 -4.71 1.50
N LEU A 196 -3.05 -3.67 1.68
CA LEU A 196 -3.50 -2.35 2.15
C LEU A 196 -3.24 -1.34 1.03
N TYR A 197 -4.29 -0.95 0.34
CA TYR A 197 -4.25 0.03 -0.74
C TYR A 197 -4.62 1.41 -0.21
N VAL A 198 -3.74 2.39 -0.36
CA VAL A 198 -3.95 3.74 0.16
C VAL A 198 -4.14 4.71 -0.98
N THR A 199 -5.23 5.46 -0.95
CA THR A 199 -5.56 6.43 -1.99
C THR A 199 -6.45 7.56 -1.47
N HIS A 200 -6.60 8.59 -2.28
CA HIS A 200 -7.62 9.63 -2.12
C HIS A 200 -8.63 9.64 -3.30
N HIS A 201 -8.55 8.61 -4.18
CA HIS A 201 -9.41 8.42 -5.34
C HIS A 201 -10.29 7.19 -5.19
N ILE A 202 -11.59 7.34 -5.11
CA ILE A 202 -12.51 6.19 -4.96
C ILE A 202 -12.54 5.32 -6.22
N GLU A 203 -12.24 5.89 -7.39
CA GLU A 203 -12.19 5.18 -8.67
C GLU A 203 -11.05 4.15 -8.74
N GLU A 204 -10.12 4.19 -7.78
CA GLU A 204 -9.03 3.22 -7.66
C GLU A 204 -9.40 2.01 -6.81
N ILE A 205 -10.55 2.04 -6.13
CA ILE A 205 -10.99 0.93 -5.28
C ILE A 205 -11.45 -0.22 -6.18
N MET A 206 -10.63 -1.27 -6.24
CA MET A 206 -10.90 -2.48 -7.02
C MET A 206 -11.81 -3.45 -6.23
N PRO A 207 -12.54 -4.35 -6.91
CA PRO A 207 -13.43 -5.33 -6.25
C PRO A 207 -12.76 -6.24 -5.22
N CYS A 208 -11.44 -6.44 -5.29
CA CYS A 208 -10.71 -7.20 -4.27
C CYS A 208 -10.66 -6.51 -2.89
N PHE A 209 -10.80 -5.18 -2.84
CA PHE A 209 -10.82 -4.44 -1.57
C PHE A 209 -12.22 -4.48 -0.98
N ASN A 210 -12.50 -5.52 -0.20
CA ASN A 210 -13.81 -5.73 0.41
C ASN A 210 -14.03 -4.94 1.70
N LYS A 211 -12.98 -4.31 2.24
CA LYS A 211 -13.01 -3.47 3.43
C LYS A 211 -12.42 -2.10 3.13
N THR A 212 -12.99 -1.07 3.74
CA THR A 212 -12.50 0.32 3.60
C THR A 212 -12.41 0.99 4.97
N LEU A 213 -11.28 1.68 5.21
CA LEU A 213 -11.05 2.56 6.33
C LEU A 213 -11.07 4.01 5.81
N LEU A 214 -11.96 4.83 6.33
CA LEU A 214 -12.04 6.26 6.07
C LEU A 214 -11.32 7.02 7.17
N ILE A 215 -10.29 7.80 6.81
CA ILE A 215 -9.54 8.65 7.75
C ILE A 215 -9.75 10.12 7.41
N ARG A 216 -10.22 10.89 8.41
CA ARG A 216 -10.37 12.34 8.33
C ARG A 216 -9.80 12.98 9.60
N ASP A 217 -8.99 14.04 9.43
CA ASP A 217 -8.41 14.83 10.52
C ASP A 217 -7.67 14.00 11.58
N GLY A 218 -6.97 12.97 11.13
CA GLY A 218 -6.19 12.07 11.99
C GLY A 218 -6.99 11.03 12.75
N ALA A 219 -8.30 10.93 12.54
CA ALA A 219 -9.19 9.99 13.21
C ALA A 219 -9.91 9.07 12.25
N VAL A 220 -10.39 7.93 12.75
CA VAL A 220 -11.28 7.04 12.00
C VAL A 220 -12.63 7.70 11.84
N PHE A 221 -13.02 8.00 10.60
CA PHE A 221 -14.37 8.45 10.27
C PHE A 221 -15.34 7.28 10.10
N GLY A 222 -14.88 6.18 9.55
CA GLY A 222 -15.63 4.95 9.38
C GLY A 222 -14.73 3.79 8.95
N ALA A 223 -15.11 2.58 9.30
CA ALA A 223 -14.41 1.36 8.91
C ALA A 223 -15.40 0.21 8.75
N GLY A 224 -15.26 -0.58 7.70
CA GLY A 224 -16.16 -1.71 7.45
C GLY A 224 -16.17 -2.15 5.99
N ASP A 225 -17.27 -2.79 5.59
CA ASP A 225 -17.43 -3.25 4.21
C ASP A 225 -17.38 -2.09 3.22
N THR A 226 -16.62 -2.26 2.15
CA THR A 226 -16.37 -1.21 1.16
C THR A 226 -17.68 -0.66 0.58
N GLU A 227 -18.66 -1.52 0.28
CA GLU A 227 -19.94 -1.09 -0.25
C GLU A 227 -20.63 -0.07 0.66
N ALA A 228 -20.63 -0.32 1.98
CA ALA A 228 -21.22 0.59 2.96
C ALA A 228 -20.40 1.88 3.15
N MET A 229 -19.05 1.77 3.10
CA MET A 229 -18.17 2.92 3.30
C MET A 229 -18.13 3.88 2.11
N VAL A 230 -18.42 3.40 0.88
CA VAL A 230 -18.39 4.22 -0.34
C VAL A 230 -19.79 4.61 -0.84
N GLU A 231 -20.82 4.46 -0.02
CA GLU A 231 -22.16 4.98 -0.35
C GLU A 231 -22.19 6.53 -0.44
N SER A 232 -23.06 7.07 -1.29
CA SER A 232 -23.19 8.52 -1.53
C SER A 232 -23.38 9.32 -0.25
N ASN A 233 -24.24 8.86 0.67
CA ASN A 233 -24.51 9.54 1.94
C ASN A 233 -23.28 9.52 2.88
N GLN A 234 -22.61 8.36 2.96
CA GLN A 234 -21.40 8.19 3.77
C GLN A 234 -20.28 9.09 3.28
N LEU A 235 -20.02 9.07 1.95
CA LEU A 235 -18.97 9.89 1.36
C LEU A 235 -19.33 11.39 1.32
N SER A 236 -20.60 11.76 1.18
CA SER A 236 -21.02 13.18 1.32
C SER A 236 -20.70 13.69 2.71
N SER A 237 -20.97 12.90 3.76
CA SER A 237 -20.62 13.24 5.15
C SER A 237 -19.11 13.24 5.36
N PHE A 238 -18.38 12.31 4.74
CA PHE A 238 -16.93 12.20 4.84
C PHE A 238 -16.21 13.38 4.19
N PHE A 239 -16.66 13.84 3.01
CA PHE A 239 -16.07 14.97 2.28
C PHE A 239 -16.65 16.33 2.68
N ASP A 240 -17.68 16.35 3.52
CA ASP A 240 -18.45 17.56 3.87
C ASP A 240 -18.96 18.30 2.64
N THR A 241 -19.37 17.53 1.62
CA THR A 241 -19.79 18.00 0.31
C THR A 241 -20.70 16.98 -0.33
N ALA A 242 -21.82 17.39 -0.92
CA ALA A 242 -22.74 16.50 -1.58
C ALA A 242 -22.08 15.80 -2.78
N VAL A 243 -22.06 14.46 -2.74
CA VAL A 243 -21.51 13.63 -3.81
C VAL A 243 -22.48 12.51 -4.18
N GLU A 244 -22.49 12.13 -5.43
CA GLU A 244 -23.16 10.92 -5.92
C GLU A 244 -22.12 9.90 -6.32
N VAL A 245 -22.23 8.71 -5.74
CA VAL A 245 -21.39 7.56 -6.07
C VAL A 245 -22.20 6.59 -6.90
N ARG A 246 -21.61 6.07 -7.96
CA ARG A 246 -22.17 5.03 -8.81
C ARG A 246 -21.21 3.85 -8.88
N SER A 247 -21.74 2.66 -8.78
CA SER A 247 -21.03 1.41 -9.05
C SER A 247 -22.00 0.43 -9.68
N GLU A 248 -21.48 -0.45 -10.54
CA GLU A 248 -22.16 -1.65 -11.00
C GLU A 248 -21.47 -2.87 -10.39
N PRO A 249 -22.18 -4.00 -10.15
CA PRO A 249 -21.59 -5.19 -9.58
C PRO A 249 -20.32 -5.62 -10.33
N GLY A 250 -19.21 -5.76 -9.60
CA GLY A 250 -17.90 -6.14 -10.15
C GLY A 250 -17.17 -5.02 -10.92
N GLN A 251 -17.69 -3.80 -10.95
CA GLN A 251 -17.05 -2.63 -11.54
C GLN A 251 -16.50 -1.69 -10.46
N ARG A 252 -15.65 -0.76 -10.90
CA ARG A 252 -15.10 0.28 -10.05
C ARG A 252 -16.14 1.36 -9.75
N TYR A 253 -15.94 2.04 -8.64
CA TYR A 253 -16.75 3.19 -8.26
C TYR A 253 -16.44 4.41 -9.14
N SER A 254 -17.45 5.27 -9.34
CA SER A 254 -17.29 6.61 -9.89
C SER A 254 -17.96 7.62 -8.97
N ILE A 255 -17.40 8.82 -8.87
CA ILE A 255 -17.92 9.89 -8.02
C ILE A 255 -18.13 11.16 -8.84
N ARG A 256 -19.18 11.90 -8.53
CA ARG A 256 -19.40 13.26 -9.04
C ARG A 256 -19.91 14.16 -7.93
N LEU A 257 -19.58 15.43 -7.99
CA LEU A 257 -20.19 16.46 -7.16
C LEU A 257 -21.64 16.70 -7.61
N VAL A 258 -22.53 16.96 -6.67
CA VAL A 258 -23.97 17.20 -6.90
C VAL A 258 -24.30 18.65 -6.61
#